data_cc5ecf79a34ff1621d73d9a03cc9debf
#
_entry.id   cc5ecf79a34ff1621d73d9a03cc9debf
#
_cell.length_a   1.000
_cell.length_b   1.000
_cell.length_c   1.000
_cell.angle_alpha   90.00
_cell.angle_beta   90.00
_cell.angle_gamma   90.00
#
_symmetry.space_group_name_H-M   'P 1'
#
loop_
_entity.id
_entity.type
_entity.pdbx_description
1 polymer ?
#
loop_
_entity_poly.entity_id
_entity_poly.type
_entity_poly.pdbx_seq_one_letter_code
_entity_poly.pdbx_strand_id
1 'polypeptide(L)'
;MKRYFVLAVVALGLVFTACDEEENLNSSVWIGSESESNVIAQLDTLYLDARIENLSGAMRYLWTVDGKEVSTASTYKFSQPKTGEYVIGLAVSDDKGENLQTTMTAKVEGRFGKGAFILNEGNMGNETGTLTFVDSKGIAVVVHIIG
;
A
#
# COMPACT_ATOMS: atom_id res chain seq x y z
N MET A 1 42.22 -47.17 66.09
CA MET A 1 42.32 -45.83 65.53
C MET A 1 41.59 -45.84 64.14
N LYS A 2 40.36 -45.32 64.07
CA LYS A 2 39.54 -45.33 62.88
C LYS A 2 39.71 -43.93 62.19
N ARG A 3 40.25 -43.94 60.99
CA ARG A 3 40.39 -42.76 60.14
C ARG A 3 39.10 -42.57 59.31
N TYR A 4 38.34 -41.53 59.60
CA TYR A 4 37.19 -41.15 58.79
C TYR A 4 37.67 -40.26 57.59
N PHE A 5 37.48 -40.78 56.44
CA PHE A 5 37.70 -40.04 55.17
C PHE A 5 36.41 -39.25 54.84
N VAL A 6 36.50 -37.95 55.00
CA VAL A 6 35.39 -37.04 54.60
C VAL A 6 35.56 -36.71 53.14
N LEU A 7 34.67 -37.27 52.30
CA LEU A 7 34.54 -36.92 50.89
C LEU A 7 33.70 -35.65 50.79
N ALA A 8 34.35 -34.54 50.50
CA ALA A 8 33.67 -33.29 50.13
C ALA A 8 33.24 -33.38 48.67
N VAL A 9 31.94 -33.54 48.45
CA VAL A 9 31.34 -33.42 47.10
C VAL A 9 31.13 -31.94 46.82
N VAL A 10 31.99 -31.38 45.96
CA VAL A 10 31.78 -30.03 45.38
C VAL A 10 30.77 -30.15 44.27
N ALA A 11 29.54 -29.78 44.55
CA ALA A 11 28.49 -29.62 43.52
C ALA A 11 28.79 -28.32 42.70
N LEU A 12 29.37 -28.51 41.54
CA LEU A 12 29.56 -27.42 40.58
C LEU A 12 28.22 -27.13 39.93
N GLY A 13 27.50 -26.13 40.47
CA GLY A 13 26.28 -25.61 39.86
C GLY A 13 26.58 -24.93 38.53
N LEU A 14 26.24 -25.58 37.43
CA LEU A 14 26.18 -24.94 36.10
C LEU A 14 24.98 -24.00 36.09
N VAL A 15 25.23 -22.73 36.30
CA VAL A 15 24.26 -21.65 35.99
C VAL A 15 24.21 -21.54 34.50
N PHE A 16 23.21 -22.16 33.87
CA PHE A 16 22.83 -21.80 32.49
C PHE A 16 22.18 -20.43 32.55
N THR A 17 22.94 -19.38 32.26
CA THR A 17 22.36 -18.13 31.83
C THR A 17 21.80 -18.39 30.44
N ALA A 18 20.48 -18.63 30.35
CA ALA A 18 19.76 -18.47 29.10
C ALA A 18 19.89 -17.00 28.74
N CYS A 19 20.74 -16.67 27.77
CA CYS A 19 20.57 -15.46 26.99
C CYS A 19 19.28 -15.68 26.25
N ASP A 20 18.20 -15.05 26.70
CA ASP A 20 17.10 -14.69 25.81
C ASP A 20 17.72 -13.72 24.80
N GLU A 21 18.12 -14.24 23.63
CA GLU A 21 18.29 -13.40 22.45
C GLU A 21 16.90 -12.88 22.17
N GLU A 22 16.60 -11.66 22.63
CA GLU A 22 15.51 -10.88 22.09
C GLU A 22 15.84 -10.74 20.60
N GLU A 23 15.16 -11.52 19.76
CA GLU A 23 15.17 -11.30 18.32
C GLU A 23 14.75 -9.85 18.14
N ASN A 24 15.70 -9.02 17.73
CA ASN A 24 15.48 -7.61 17.44
C ASN A 24 14.71 -7.55 16.14
N LEU A 25 13.41 -7.86 16.21
CA LEU A 25 12.48 -7.82 15.10
C LEU A 25 12.34 -6.37 14.68
N ASN A 26 13.07 -5.97 13.63
CA ASN A 26 12.97 -4.63 13.09
C ASN A 26 11.53 -4.36 12.66
N SER A 27 10.96 -3.28 13.19
CA SER A 27 9.65 -2.81 12.77
C SER A 27 9.71 -2.32 11.32
N SER A 28 8.70 -2.65 10.53
CA SER A 28 8.62 -2.24 9.13
C SER A 28 7.22 -1.78 8.74
N VAL A 29 7.16 -0.88 7.76
CA VAL A 29 5.92 -0.38 7.17
C VAL A 29 6.04 -0.31 5.65
N TRP A 30 4.98 -0.72 4.94
CA TRP A 30 4.88 -0.54 3.49
C TRP A 30 3.44 -0.29 3.06
N ILE A 31 3.29 0.27 1.87
CA ILE A 31 1.99 0.54 1.27
C ILE A 31 1.58 -0.70 0.47
N GLY A 32 0.47 -1.32 0.87
CA GLY A 32 -0.19 -2.38 0.14
C GLY A 32 -1.15 -1.81 -0.91
N SER A 33 -1.36 -2.55 -1.99
CA SER A 33 -2.36 -2.26 -3.02
C SER A 33 -3.10 -3.54 -3.39
N GLU A 34 -4.41 -3.42 -3.69
CA GLU A 34 -5.20 -4.49 -4.27
C GLU A 34 -4.85 -4.72 -5.76
N SER A 35 -4.25 -3.72 -6.41
CA SER A 35 -3.82 -3.77 -7.79
C SER A 35 -2.36 -4.20 -7.90
N GLU A 36 -2.04 -5.05 -8.88
CA GLU A 36 -0.65 -5.39 -9.22
C GLU A 36 0.12 -4.21 -9.83
N SER A 37 -0.59 -3.16 -10.24
CA SER A 37 -0.02 -1.98 -10.90
C SER A 37 -0.34 -0.71 -10.14
N ASN A 38 0.66 0.15 -10.01
CA ASN A 38 0.51 1.51 -9.48
C ASN A 38 0.10 2.52 -10.58
N VAL A 39 -0.29 2.04 -11.76
CA VAL A 39 -0.76 2.86 -12.89
C VAL A 39 -2.28 2.76 -12.98
N ILE A 40 -2.95 3.90 -12.90
CA ILE A 40 -4.42 4.01 -13.05
C ILE A 40 -4.79 5.01 -14.13
N ALA A 41 -6.00 4.89 -14.67
CA ALA A 41 -6.55 5.93 -15.53
C ALA A 41 -7.06 7.13 -14.70
N GLN A 42 -7.19 8.29 -15.38
CA GLN A 42 -7.80 9.47 -14.75
C GLN A 42 -9.16 9.13 -14.14
N LEU A 43 -9.40 9.60 -12.91
CA LEU A 43 -10.61 9.40 -12.10
C LEU A 43 -10.86 7.95 -11.65
N ASP A 44 -10.02 7.00 -12.02
CA ASP A 44 -10.05 5.68 -11.42
C ASP A 44 -9.48 5.73 -9.99
N THR A 45 -9.75 4.71 -9.21
CA THR A 45 -9.33 4.65 -7.80
C THR A 45 -8.33 3.53 -7.60
N LEU A 46 -7.20 3.87 -6.96
CA LEU A 46 -6.24 2.93 -6.41
C LEU A 46 -6.51 2.76 -4.91
N TYR A 47 -6.84 1.53 -4.50
CA TYR A 47 -7.09 1.20 -3.09
C TYR A 47 -5.78 0.82 -2.43
N LEU A 48 -5.45 1.52 -1.34
CA LEU A 48 -4.20 1.40 -0.61
C LEU A 48 -4.47 1.03 0.84
N ASP A 49 -3.62 0.19 1.41
CA ASP A 49 -3.64 -0.20 2.82
C ASP A 49 -2.25 -0.04 3.45
N ALA A 50 -2.23 0.30 4.74
CA ALA A 50 -1.01 0.33 5.53
C ALA A 50 -0.70 -1.09 6.01
N ARG A 51 0.44 -1.66 5.59
CA ARG A 51 0.94 -2.94 6.06
C ARG A 51 2.09 -2.72 7.00
N ILE A 52 2.05 -3.41 8.14
CA ILE A 52 2.93 -3.17 9.27
C ILE A 52 3.40 -4.51 9.83
N GLU A 53 4.67 -4.60 10.14
CA GLU A 53 5.25 -5.72 10.88
C GLU A 53 5.97 -5.21 12.12
N ASN A 54 5.89 -5.99 13.20
CA ASN A 54 6.61 -5.79 14.47
C ASN A 54 6.34 -4.44 15.18
N LEU A 55 5.26 -3.73 14.84
CA LEU A 55 4.71 -2.63 15.63
C LEU A 55 3.55 -3.13 16.48
N SER A 56 3.38 -2.58 17.68
CA SER A 56 2.34 -3.00 18.62
C SER A 56 1.76 -1.82 19.36
N GLY A 57 0.47 -1.92 19.74
CA GLY A 57 -0.23 -0.88 20.47
C GLY A 57 -1.19 -0.07 19.58
N ALA A 58 -1.52 1.14 20.02
CA ALA A 58 -2.42 2.03 19.27
C ALA A 58 -1.65 2.73 18.14
N MET A 59 -2.09 2.49 16.91
CA MET A 59 -1.44 3.04 15.71
C MET A 59 -2.11 4.31 15.25
N ARG A 60 -1.28 5.26 14.79
CA ARG A 60 -1.71 6.47 14.09
C ARG A 60 -1.13 6.46 12.70
N TYR A 61 -1.96 6.79 11.73
CA TYR A 61 -1.61 6.81 10.32
C TYR A 61 -1.64 8.23 9.78
N LEU A 62 -0.76 8.53 8.85
CA LEU A 62 -0.78 9.78 8.11
C LEU A 62 -0.42 9.51 6.64
N TRP A 63 -1.39 9.70 5.76
CA TRP A 63 -1.19 9.61 4.32
C TRP A 63 -0.94 10.98 3.74
N THR A 64 -0.01 11.06 2.82
CA THR A 64 0.29 12.28 2.06
C THR A 64 0.29 11.99 0.57
N VAL A 65 -0.05 13.01 -0.24
CA VAL A 65 0.13 13.00 -1.69
C VAL A 65 0.92 14.26 -2.04
N ASP A 66 2.07 14.09 -2.66
CA ASP A 66 3.03 15.17 -2.96
C ASP A 66 3.31 16.05 -1.73
N GLY A 67 3.43 15.41 -0.57
CA GLY A 67 3.70 16.06 0.71
C GLY A 67 2.49 16.72 1.39
N LYS A 68 1.31 16.70 0.78
CA LYS A 68 0.06 17.21 1.40
C LYS A 68 -0.66 16.10 2.13
N GLU A 69 -1.08 16.36 3.37
CA GLU A 69 -1.89 15.44 4.17
C GLU A 69 -3.27 15.20 3.51
N VAL A 70 -3.66 13.93 3.41
CA VAL A 70 -4.91 13.54 2.74
C VAL A 70 -5.78 12.60 3.57
N SER A 71 -5.19 11.80 4.48
CA SER A 71 -5.96 10.85 5.31
C SER A 71 -5.18 10.43 6.56
N THR A 72 -5.91 10.06 7.61
CA THR A 72 -5.38 9.46 8.84
C THR A 72 -5.96 8.06 9.12
N ALA A 73 -6.63 7.46 8.15
CA ALA A 73 -7.16 6.10 8.26
C ALA A 73 -6.09 5.05 7.95
N SER A 74 -6.31 3.79 8.33
CA SER A 74 -5.42 2.68 7.97
C SER A 74 -5.43 2.35 6.48
N THR A 75 -6.43 2.83 5.73
CA THR A 75 -6.57 2.68 4.28
C THR A 75 -6.74 4.03 3.62
N TYR A 76 -6.34 4.12 2.35
CA TYR A 76 -6.50 5.33 1.56
C TYR A 76 -6.95 5.00 0.14
N LYS A 77 -7.86 5.81 -0.40
CA LYS A 77 -8.34 5.73 -1.79
C LYS A 77 -7.72 6.87 -2.59
N PHE A 78 -6.72 6.53 -3.41
CA PHE A 78 -6.06 7.49 -4.26
C PHE A 78 -6.80 7.61 -5.59
N SER A 79 -7.15 8.83 -5.98
CA SER A 79 -7.73 9.16 -7.30
C SER A 79 -7.34 10.57 -7.67
N GLN A 80 -7.02 10.80 -8.95
CA GLN A 80 -6.64 12.12 -9.44
C GLN A 80 -7.25 12.44 -10.81
N PRO A 81 -7.72 13.68 -11.01
CA PRO A 81 -8.29 14.11 -12.29
C PRO A 81 -7.23 14.53 -13.32
N LYS A 82 -5.99 14.73 -12.91
CA LYS A 82 -4.88 15.13 -13.80
C LYS A 82 -3.93 13.97 -14.01
N THR A 83 -3.43 13.83 -15.24
CA THR A 83 -2.36 12.89 -15.57
C THR A 83 -1.05 13.35 -14.93
N GLY A 84 -0.21 12.40 -14.53
CA GLY A 84 1.08 12.70 -13.93
C GLY A 84 1.55 11.58 -13.01
N GLU A 85 2.68 11.78 -12.39
CA GLU A 85 3.22 10.94 -11.34
C GLU A 85 3.02 11.64 -10.00
N TYR A 86 2.59 10.88 -9.00
CA TYR A 86 2.25 11.35 -7.67
C TYR A 86 3.01 10.52 -6.64
N VAL A 87 3.66 11.19 -5.70
CA VAL A 87 4.32 10.53 -4.58
C VAL A 87 3.33 10.37 -3.43
N ILE A 88 2.98 9.14 -3.11
CA ILE A 88 2.11 8.80 -1.99
C ILE A 88 3.01 8.42 -0.82
N GLY A 89 2.90 9.13 0.30
CA GLY A 89 3.61 8.84 1.53
C GLY A 89 2.68 8.25 2.58
N LEU A 90 3.21 7.35 3.38
CA LEU A 90 2.58 6.80 4.57
C LEU A 90 3.55 6.93 5.74
N ALA A 91 3.11 7.60 6.81
CA ALA A 91 3.76 7.57 8.10
C ALA A 91 2.87 6.81 9.09
N VAL A 92 3.48 5.95 9.89
CA VAL A 92 2.81 5.20 10.96
C VAL A 92 3.59 5.42 12.25
N SER A 93 2.89 5.79 13.30
CA SER A 93 3.46 5.88 14.64
C SER A 93 2.63 5.09 15.64
N ASP A 94 3.29 4.50 16.61
CA ASP A 94 2.65 3.81 17.72
C ASP A 94 2.58 4.69 18.99
N ASP A 95 2.00 4.18 20.04
CA ASP A 95 1.94 4.83 21.36
C ASP A 95 3.22 4.67 22.19
N LYS A 96 4.22 3.93 21.69
CA LYS A 96 5.53 3.73 22.31
C LYS A 96 6.60 4.69 21.79
N GLY A 97 6.27 5.48 20.75
CA GLY A 97 7.16 6.48 20.16
C GLY A 97 7.92 6.01 18.91
N GLU A 98 7.62 4.82 18.40
CA GLU A 98 8.09 4.39 17.09
C GLU A 98 7.41 5.21 15.98
N ASN A 99 8.19 5.58 14.97
CA ASN A 99 7.71 6.32 13.82
C ASN A 99 8.39 5.81 12.55
N LEU A 100 7.60 5.19 11.68
CA LEU A 100 8.06 4.60 10.43
C LEU A 100 7.41 5.31 9.26
N GLN A 101 8.17 5.43 8.16
CA GLN A 101 7.70 6.10 6.96
C GLN A 101 8.06 5.29 5.72
N THR A 102 7.18 5.34 4.73
CA THR A 102 7.41 4.76 3.42
C THR A 102 6.74 5.59 2.33
N THR A 103 7.16 5.41 1.10
CA THR A 103 6.57 6.10 -0.06
C THR A 103 6.40 5.14 -1.23
N MET A 104 5.42 5.43 -2.09
CA MET A 104 5.28 4.81 -3.39
C MET A 104 4.96 5.87 -4.44
N THR A 105 5.30 5.60 -5.69
CA THR A 105 4.88 6.45 -6.80
C THR A 105 3.69 5.82 -7.52
N ALA A 106 2.61 6.57 -7.66
CA ALA A 106 1.47 6.22 -8.49
C ALA A 106 1.48 7.06 -9.77
N LYS A 107 1.17 6.42 -10.90
CA LYS A 107 1.07 7.10 -12.21
C LYS A 107 -0.38 7.15 -12.66
N VAL A 108 -0.84 8.34 -13.02
CA VAL A 108 -2.17 8.56 -13.59
C VAL A 108 -2.02 8.83 -15.08
N GLU A 109 -2.56 7.94 -15.89
CA GLU A 109 -2.58 8.05 -17.35
C GLU A 109 -3.93 8.58 -17.85
N GLY A 110 -3.93 9.19 -19.05
CA GLY A 110 -5.16 9.66 -19.67
C GLY A 110 -6.11 8.49 -19.94
N ARG A 111 -7.37 8.65 -19.57
CA ARG A 111 -8.41 7.62 -19.72
C ARG A 111 -8.56 7.18 -21.19
N PHE A 112 -8.34 8.12 -22.11
CA PHE A 112 -8.43 7.91 -23.56
C PHE A 112 -7.07 8.08 -24.25
N GLY A 113 -5.96 7.89 -23.52
CA GLY A 113 -4.61 8.17 -24.00
C GLY A 113 -4.05 7.12 -24.97
N LYS A 114 -4.55 5.89 -24.93
CA LYS A 114 -4.06 4.78 -25.76
C LYS A 114 -5.24 3.97 -26.28
N GLY A 115 -5.68 4.26 -27.52
CA GLY A 115 -6.80 3.55 -28.16
C GLY A 115 -7.28 4.27 -29.41
N ALA A 116 -8.43 3.84 -29.92
CA ALA A 116 -9.07 4.42 -31.10
C ALA A 116 -10.48 4.86 -30.75
N PHE A 117 -10.89 5.99 -31.33
CA PHE A 117 -12.28 6.43 -31.32
C PHE A 117 -12.97 5.92 -32.59
N ILE A 118 -14.11 5.29 -32.40
CA ILE A 118 -15.00 4.87 -33.49
C ILE A 118 -16.25 5.72 -33.39
N LEU A 119 -16.47 6.54 -34.41
CA LEU A 119 -17.69 7.33 -34.56
C LEU A 119 -18.68 6.55 -35.43
N ASN A 120 -19.86 6.28 -34.89
CA ASN A 120 -20.99 5.75 -35.62
C ASN A 120 -22.01 6.88 -35.80
N GLU A 121 -22.25 7.26 -37.03
CA GLU A 121 -23.10 8.43 -37.36
C GLU A 121 -24.60 8.18 -37.11
N GLY A 122 -24.99 6.92 -36.86
CA GLY A 122 -26.41 6.59 -36.75
C GLY A 122 -27.15 6.69 -38.12
N ASN A 123 -28.46 6.55 -38.08
CA ASN A 123 -29.29 6.62 -39.27
C ASN A 123 -29.92 8.01 -39.39
N MET A 124 -29.79 8.62 -40.56
CA MET A 124 -30.29 10.01 -40.79
C MET A 124 -31.80 10.08 -40.44
N GLY A 125 -32.09 10.78 -39.36
CA GLY A 125 -33.45 11.21 -38.97
C GLY A 125 -34.06 10.53 -37.75
N ASN A 126 -33.51 9.45 -37.22
CA ASN A 126 -34.11 8.73 -36.07
C ASN A 126 -33.17 8.16 -35.04
N GLU A 127 -31.87 8.21 -35.24
CA GLU A 127 -30.89 7.64 -34.30
C GLU A 127 -29.76 8.62 -34.00
N THR A 128 -29.43 8.72 -32.72
CA THR A 128 -28.28 9.49 -32.27
C THR A 128 -26.98 8.76 -32.57
N GLY A 129 -25.98 9.47 -33.05
CA GLY A 129 -24.65 8.92 -33.25
C GLY A 129 -24.03 8.44 -31.94
N THR A 130 -23.14 7.47 -32.01
CA THR A 130 -22.38 6.98 -30.85
C THR A 130 -20.91 7.16 -31.08
N LEU A 131 -20.21 7.62 -30.05
CA LEU A 131 -18.76 7.63 -30.00
C LEU A 131 -18.29 6.51 -29.08
N THR A 132 -17.54 5.58 -29.64
CA THR A 132 -16.96 4.45 -28.87
C THR A 132 -15.45 4.61 -28.80
N PHE A 133 -14.90 4.57 -27.62
CA PHE A 133 -13.46 4.46 -27.42
C PHE A 133 -13.10 2.98 -27.19
N VAL A 134 -12.16 2.47 -27.97
CA VAL A 134 -11.59 1.13 -27.79
C VAL A 134 -10.15 1.30 -27.35
N ASP A 135 -9.83 0.83 -26.15
CA ASP A 135 -8.48 0.89 -25.63
C ASP A 135 -7.54 -0.14 -26.29
N SER A 136 -6.25 -0.08 -25.96
CA SER A 136 -5.25 -1.01 -26.50
C SER A 136 -5.45 -2.48 -26.07
N LYS A 137 -6.33 -2.73 -25.10
CA LYS A 137 -6.71 -4.07 -24.64
C LYS A 137 -8.00 -4.57 -25.28
N GLY A 138 -8.62 -3.76 -26.15
CA GLY A 138 -9.89 -4.08 -26.80
C GLY A 138 -11.13 -3.83 -25.93
N ILE A 139 -10.98 -3.13 -24.80
CA ILE A 139 -12.11 -2.76 -23.95
C ILE A 139 -12.78 -1.52 -24.54
N ALA A 140 -14.07 -1.63 -24.84
CA ALA A 140 -14.85 -0.55 -25.42
C ALA A 140 -15.59 0.26 -24.34
N VAL A 141 -15.46 1.58 -24.39
CA VAL A 141 -16.26 2.54 -23.60
C VAL A 141 -17.14 3.31 -24.57
N VAL A 142 -18.45 3.16 -24.47
CA VAL A 142 -19.42 3.87 -25.33
C VAL A 142 -19.77 5.20 -24.68
N VAL A 143 -19.54 6.29 -25.40
CA VAL A 143 -19.98 7.65 -25.03
C VAL A 143 -21.19 7.99 -25.91
N HIS A 144 -22.37 8.10 -25.30
CA HIS A 144 -23.55 8.56 -26.02
C HIS A 144 -23.47 10.07 -26.24
N ILE A 145 -23.47 10.50 -27.49
CA ILE A 145 -23.63 11.90 -27.84
C ILE A 145 -25.13 12.17 -27.92
N ILE A 146 -25.65 12.86 -26.94
CA ILE A 146 -27.03 13.35 -26.95
C ILE A 146 -27.04 14.62 -27.81
N GLY A 147 -27.71 14.57 -28.95
CA GLY A 147 -27.97 15.73 -29.80
C GLY A 147 -29.22 16.48 -29.32
#